data_6eb97fdd2fd80e465e94d05ecd9e0db4
#
_entry.id   6eb97fdd2fd80e465e94d05ecd9e0db4
#
_cell.length_a   1.000
_cell.length_b   1.000
_cell.length_c   1.000
_cell.angle_alpha   90.00
_cell.angle_beta   90.00
_cell.angle_gamma   90.00
#
_symmetry.space_group_name_H-M   'P 1'
#
loop_
_entity.id
_entity.type
_entity.pdbx_description
1 polymer ?
#
loop_
_entity_poly.entity_id
_entity_poly.type
_entity_poly.pdbx_seq_one_letter_code
_entity_poly.pdbx_strand_id
1 'polypeptide(L)'
;MLTQNLPDFWESLYSKGKDYWNAGKATPALLDFFENPSCPKSGSVLVPGAAYGYDAEAWAKRGHDVLAVDFCPTSVDALDKLSRTYKNIRSLDLDLFNLSPKDPKKGGETFDIIYDYGTFNAIHPGRRDEYFEMCYRMMKDEGLLIILMSPLSNDSTMKGPPHATSEGELMARLDGIFDIVERIPVTNSLPGREGKEEFWLLKKPQE
;
A
#
# COMPACT_ATOMS: atom_id res chain seq x y z
N MET A 1 -5.82 3.45 -23.26
CA MET A 1 -5.01 3.51 -22.04
C MET A 1 -5.94 3.85 -20.89
N LEU A 2 -5.87 3.15 -19.76
CA LEU A 2 -6.75 3.43 -18.62
C LEU A 2 -6.27 4.73 -17.95
N THR A 3 -7.15 5.70 -17.80
CA THR A 3 -6.79 7.04 -17.30
C THR A 3 -6.21 7.02 -15.88
N GLN A 4 -6.67 6.10 -15.02
CA GLN A 4 -6.16 5.94 -13.66
C GLN A 4 -4.71 5.44 -13.56
N ASN A 5 -4.10 5.04 -14.68
CA ASN A 5 -2.67 4.72 -14.75
C ASN A 5 -1.79 5.97 -15.01
N LEU A 6 -2.39 7.14 -15.05
CA LEU A 6 -1.72 8.41 -15.33
C LEU A 6 -1.74 9.33 -14.10
N PRO A 7 -0.64 10.02 -13.80
CA PRO A 7 -0.57 10.99 -12.71
C PRO A 7 -1.69 12.04 -12.78
N ASP A 8 -2.00 12.54 -13.97
CA ASP A 8 -3.01 13.58 -14.20
C ASP A 8 -4.41 13.19 -13.71
N PHE A 9 -4.77 11.90 -13.77
CA PHE A 9 -6.04 11.42 -13.23
C PHE A 9 -6.11 11.67 -11.72
N TRP A 10 -5.09 11.26 -10.98
CA TRP A 10 -5.03 11.41 -9.53
C TRP A 10 -4.89 12.88 -9.14
N GLU A 11 -4.02 13.62 -9.82
CA GLU A 11 -3.84 15.07 -9.60
C GLU A 11 -5.17 15.82 -9.77
N SER A 12 -6.00 15.42 -10.74
CA SER A 12 -7.32 16.00 -10.92
C SER A 12 -8.28 15.74 -9.76
N LEU A 13 -8.10 14.64 -9.01
CA LEU A 13 -8.90 14.34 -7.81
C LEU A 13 -8.43 15.19 -6.63
N TYR A 14 -7.12 15.31 -6.43
CA TYR A 14 -6.53 16.19 -5.41
C TYR A 14 -6.95 17.64 -5.61
N SER A 15 -6.78 18.17 -6.82
CA SER A 15 -7.11 19.58 -7.13
C SER A 15 -8.60 19.91 -6.97
N LYS A 16 -9.49 18.90 -7.06
CA LYS A 16 -10.94 19.06 -6.89
C LYS A 16 -11.43 18.74 -5.48
N GLY A 17 -10.51 18.42 -4.53
CA GLY A 17 -10.88 17.98 -3.18
C GLY A 17 -11.69 16.68 -3.18
N LYS A 18 -11.43 15.78 -4.14
CA LYS A 18 -12.07 14.46 -4.27
C LYS A 18 -11.15 13.33 -3.83
N ASP A 19 -10.17 13.64 -2.99
CA ASP A 19 -9.22 12.73 -2.39
C ASP A 19 -9.82 12.03 -1.15
N TYR A 20 -10.93 11.31 -1.35
CA TYR A 20 -11.72 10.66 -0.28
C TYR A 20 -10.95 9.62 0.54
N TRP A 21 -9.75 9.22 0.10
CA TRP A 21 -8.81 8.40 0.87
C TRP A 21 -8.04 9.19 1.91
N ASN A 22 -8.03 10.52 1.83
CA ASN A 22 -7.31 11.40 2.73
C ASN A 22 -8.02 11.49 4.08
N ALA A 23 -7.44 10.87 5.10
CA ALA A 23 -7.93 10.93 6.47
C ALA A 23 -7.34 12.10 7.27
N GLY A 24 -6.38 12.85 6.70
CA GLY A 24 -5.63 13.90 7.41
C GLY A 24 -4.71 13.39 8.52
N LYS A 25 -4.54 12.08 8.64
CA LYS A 25 -3.75 11.40 9.68
C LYS A 25 -3.49 9.95 9.27
N ALA A 26 -2.59 9.28 10.00
CA ALA A 26 -2.38 7.85 9.86
C ALA A 26 -3.68 7.06 10.10
N THR A 27 -3.81 5.97 9.37
CA THR A 27 -4.97 5.08 9.42
C THR A 27 -5.15 4.52 10.83
N PRO A 28 -6.33 4.66 11.46
CA PRO A 28 -6.56 4.14 12.82
C PRO A 28 -6.28 2.64 12.91
N ALA A 29 -6.67 1.86 11.89
CA ALA A 29 -6.40 0.44 11.82
C ALA A 29 -4.88 0.12 11.87
N LEU A 30 -4.04 0.92 11.18
CA LEU A 30 -2.59 0.76 11.26
C LEU A 30 -2.06 1.04 12.67
N LEU A 31 -2.57 2.08 13.32
CA LEU A 31 -2.15 2.42 14.70
C LEU A 31 -2.47 1.28 15.67
N ASP A 32 -3.64 0.65 15.53
CA ASP A 32 -4.02 -0.53 16.33
C ASP A 32 -3.18 -1.76 15.94
N PHE A 33 -2.89 -1.94 14.64
CA PHE A 33 -2.04 -3.03 14.17
C PHE A 33 -0.61 -2.96 14.73
N PHE A 34 -0.09 -1.79 15.02
CA PHE A 34 1.23 -1.66 15.67
C PHE A 34 1.31 -2.31 17.05
N GLU A 35 0.19 -2.49 17.73
CA GLU A 35 0.12 -3.20 19.02
C GLU A 35 -0.14 -4.70 18.86
N ASN A 36 -0.41 -5.17 17.63
CA ASN A 36 -0.60 -6.59 17.34
C ASN A 36 0.75 -7.34 17.40
N PRO A 37 0.81 -8.55 18.01
CA PRO A 37 2.02 -9.37 18.05
C PRO A 37 2.58 -9.72 16.66
N SER A 38 1.74 -9.81 15.63
CA SER A 38 2.13 -10.10 14.25
C SER A 38 2.75 -8.89 13.53
N CYS A 39 2.69 -7.69 14.13
CA CYS A 39 3.35 -6.51 13.57
C CYS A 39 4.87 -6.60 13.75
N PRO A 40 5.67 -6.55 12.67
CA PRO A 40 7.12 -6.50 12.77
C PRO A 40 7.59 -5.29 13.59
N LYS A 41 8.59 -5.49 14.46
CA LYS A 41 9.08 -4.44 15.37
C LYS A 41 10.23 -3.62 14.79
N SER A 42 10.83 -4.06 13.68
CA SER A 42 11.92 -3.38 12.98
C SER A 42 11.97 -3.85 11.52
N GLY A 43 12.73 -3.15 10.71
CA GLY A 43 12.98 -3.48 9.30
C GLY A 43 12.71 -2.32 8.36
N SER A 44 13.03 -2.54 7.09
CA SER A 44 12.73 -1.61 6.01
C SER A 44 11.30 -1.78 5.51
N VAL A 45 10.60 -0.67 5.26
CA VAL A 45 9.20 -0.66 4.82
C VAL A 45 9.08 0.03 3.46
N LEU A 46 8.47 -0.62 2.50
CA LEU A 46 8.00 -0.01 1.26
C LEU A 46 6.52 0.34 1.40
N VAL A 47 6.15 1.58 1.11
CA VAL A 47 4.76 2.06 1.05
C VAL A 47 4.46 2.50 -0.38
N PRO A 48 3.92 1.61 -1.23
CA PRO A 48 3.54 1.95 -2.60
C PRO A 48 2.24 2.75 -2.62
N GLY A 49 2.15 3.80 -3.47
CA GLY A 49 0.99 4.70 -3.53
C GLY A 49 0.77 5.45 -2.22
N ALA A 50 1.83 6.01 -1.67
CA ALA A 50 1.85 6.54 -0.30
C ALA A 50 1.02 7.81 -0.09
N ALA A 51 0.50 8.43 -1.15
CA ALA A 51 -0.32 9.65 -1.11
C ALA A 51 0.33 10.76 -0.25
N TYR A 52 -0.37 11.28 0.77
CA TYR A 52 0.19 12.30 1.68
C TYR A 52 1.24 11.75 2.67
N GLY A 53 1.46 10.43 2.70
CA GLY A 53 2.50 9.80 3.51
C GLY A 53 2.18 9.65 4.99
N TYR A 54 0.93 9.78 5.43
CA TYR A 54 0.57 9.66 6.86
C TYR A 54 0.93 8.29 7.45
N ASP A 55 0.68 7.21 6.71
CA ASP A 55 1.03 5.87 7.18
C ASP A 55 2.55 5.62 7.07
N ALA A 56 3.22 6.17 6.04
CA ALA A 56 4.68 6.15 5.95
C ALA A 56 5.34 6.86 7.14
N GLU A 57 4.79 8.03 7.54
CA GLU A 57 5.22 8.75 8.75
C GLU A 57 5.01 7.90 10.02
N ALA A 58 3.88 7.20 10.12
CA ALA A 58 3.57 6.35 11.27
C ALA A 58 4.57 5.20 11.41
N TRP A 59 4.92 4.52 10.32
CA TRP A 59 5.98 3.52 10.28
C TRP A 59 7.34 4.09 10.70
N ALA A 60 7.70 5.26 10.16
CA ALA A 60 8.98 5.91 10.47
C ALA A 60 9.07 6.32 11.95
N LYS A 61 7.98 6.81 12.55
CA LYS A 61 7.91 7.14 13.99
C LYS A 61 8.10 5.90 14.89
N ARG A 62 7.84 4.71 14.38
CA ARG A 62 8.12 3.43 15.06
C ARG A 62 9.55 2.94 14.86
N GLY A 63 10.40 3.69 14.15
CA GLY A 63 11.82 3.41 13.95
C GLY A 63 12.13 2.56 12.72
N HIS A 64 11.18 2.36 11.81
CA HIS A 64 11.42 1.70 10.54
C HIS A 64 12.08 2.64 9.53
N ASP A 65 12.91 2.08 8.63
CA ASP A 65 13.41 2.80 7.46
C ASP A 65 12.37 2.68 6.33
N VAL A 66 11.82 3.79 5.88
CA VAL A 66 10.67 3.81 4.97
C VAL A 66 11.05 4.33 3.59
N LEU A 67 10.66 3.62 2.55
CA LEU A 67 10.57 4.14 1.19
C LEU A 67 9.09 4.38 0.85
N ALA A 68 8.71 5.64 0.72
CA ALA A 68 7.38 6.06 0.29
C ALA A 68 7.39 6.39 -1.20
N VAL A 69 6.55 5.74 -1.98
CA VAL A 69 6.52 5.85 -3.45
C VAL A 69 5.16 6.35 -3.90
N ASP A 70 5.18 7.38 -4.72
CA ASP A 70 3.99 7.87 -5.43
C ASP A 70 4.45 8.54 -6.73
N PHE A 71 3.55 8.77 -7.67
CA PHE A 71 3.84 9.42 -8.95
C PHE A 71 2.95 10.65 -9.21
N CYS A 72 2.02 10.93 -8.29
CA CYS A 72 1.15 12.10 -8.38
C CYS A 72 1.87 13.33 -7.83
N PRO A 73 1.94 14.47 -8.54
CA PRO A 73 2.67 15.66 -8.09
C PRO A 73 2.32 16.12 -6.67
N THR A 74 1.02 16.18 -6.33
CA THR A 74 0.58 16.55 -4.97
C THR A 74 1.11 15.60 -3.90
N SER A 75 1.12 14.29 -4.17
CA SER A 75 1.66 13.27 -3.27
C SER A 75 3.17 13.39 -3.15
N VAL A 76 3.88 13.52 -4.27
CA VAL A 76 5.35 13.66 -4.31
C VAL A 76 5.80 14.86 -3.49
N ASP A 77 5.16 16.01 -3.64
CA ASP A 77 5.44 17.21 -2.84
C ASP A 77 5.27 16.98 -1.32
N ALA A 78 4.25 16.22 -0.94
CA ALA A 78 4.01 15.87 0.47
C ALA A 78 5.08 14.91 0.99
N LEU A 79 5.43 13.88 0.24
CA LEU A 79 6.45 12.90 0.59
C LEU A 79 7.85 13.52 0.68
N ASP A 80 8.19 14.45 -0.20
CA ASP A 80 9.44 15.18 -0.15
C ASP A 80 9.58 16.06 1.11
N LYS A 81 8.47 16.64 1.58
CA LYS A 81 8.45 17.36 2.87
C LYS A 81 8.70 16.42 4.04
N LEU A 82 8.08 15.23 4.02
CA LEU A 82 8.30 14.21 5.04
C LEU A 82 9.76 13.71 5.05
N SER A 83 10.35 13.44 3.88
CA SER A 83 11.73 12.96 3.78
C SER A 83 12.76 13.98 4.29
N ARG A 84 12.45 15.28 4.20
CA ARG A 84 13.27 16.34 4.81
C ARG A 84 13.13 16.42 6.33
N THR A 85 11.94 16.01 6.84
CA THR A 85 11.62 16.05 8.27
C THR A 85 12.14 14.81 9.01
N TYR A 86 11.96 13.64 8.42
CA TYR A 86 12.33 12.35 8.98
C TYR A 86 13.47 11.71 8.20
N LYS A 87 14.64 11.54 8.83
CA LYS A 87 15.85 11.00 8.18
C LYS A 87 15.71 9.54 7.74
N ASN A 88 14.78 8.82 8.33
CA ASN A 88 14.44 7.44 8.02
C ASN A 88 13.26 7.32 7.04
N ILE A 89 12.87 8.40 6.36
CA ILE A 89 11.95 8.38 5.22
C ILE A 89 12.70 8.81 3.97
N ARG A 90 12.59 8.00 2.92
CA ARG A 90 12.95 8.34 1.55
C ARG A 90 11.69 8.46 0.73
N SER A 91 11.58 9.50 -0.09
CA SER A 91 10.52 9.67 -1.10
C SER A 91 11.03 9.25 -2.48
N LEU A 92 10.16 8.71 -3.30
CA LEU A 92 10.48 8.36 -4.67
C LEU A 92 9.30 8.71 -5.59
N ASP A 93 9.54 9.64 -6.52
CA ASP A 93 8.64 9.96 -7.63
C ASP A 93 8.77 8.90 -8.71
N LEU A 94 7.89 7.90 -8.67
CA LEU A 94 7.93 6.78 -9.60
C LEU A 94 6.57 6.07 -9.69
N ASP A 95 6.19 5.63 -10.90
CA ASP A 95 5.14 4.63 -11.04
C ASP A 95 5.60 3.33 -10.36
N LEU A 96 4.83 2.87 -9.37
CA LEU A 96 5.16 1.70 -8.55
C LEU A 96 5.47 0.43 -9.37
N PHE A 97 4.89 0.29 -10.56
CA PHE A 97 5.16 -0.82 -11.46
C PHE A 97 6.59 -0.81 -12.04
N ASN A 98 7.25 0.34 -12.02
CA ASN A 98 8.65 0.51 -12.44
C ASN A 98 9.67 0.26 -11.31
N LEU A 99 9.22 -0.03 -10.08
CA LEU A 99 10.11 -0.37 -8.98
C LEU A 99 11.01 -1.55 -9.33
N SER A 100 12.28 -1.46 -8.93
CA SER A 100 13.29 -2.50 -9.20
C SER A 100 14.32 -2.55 -8.08
N PRO A 101 14.57 -3.72 -7.46
CA PRO A 101 15.57 -3.84 -6.41
C PRO A 101 17.01 -3.75 -6.95
N LYS A 102 17.19 -3.83 -8.28
CA LYS A 102 18.50 -3.77 -8.94
C LYS A 102 18.90 -2.38 -9.44
N ASP A 103 17.95 -1.42 -9.43
CA ASP A 103 18.20 -0.06 -9.91
C ASP A 103 18.04 0.95 -8.77
N PRO A 104 19.14 1.58 -8.31
CA PRO A 104 19.08 2.55 -7.21
C PRO A 104 18.13 3.73 -7.44
N LYS A 105 17.81 4.05 -8.70
CA LYS A 105 16.85 5.10 -9.06
C LYS A 105 15.39 4.61 -9.02
N LYS A 106 15.19 3.30 -8.83
CA LYS A 106 13.89 2.64 -8.86
C LYS A 106 13.62 1.80 -7.60
N GLY A 107 14.09 2.27 -6.45
CA GLY A 107 13.98 1.60 -5.16
C GLY A 107 15.29 0.98 -4.69
N GLY A 108 16.03 0.28 -5.56
CA GLY A 108 17.42 -0.17 -5.35
C GLY A 108 17.64 -1.24 -4.29
N GLU A 109 16.59 -1.78 -3.70
CA GLU A 109 16.68 -2.80 -2.64
C GLU A 109 15.38 -3.60 -2.51
N THR A 110 15.42 -4.64 -1.70
CA THR A 110 14.24 -5.38 -1.24
C THR A 110 13.91 -5.01 0.20
N PHE A 111 12.64 -5.16 0.58
CA PHE A 111 12.10 -4.68 1.85
C PHE A 111 11.69 -5.84 2.77
N ASP A 112 11.83 -5.62 4.08
CA ASP A 112 11.33 -6.53 5.10
C ASP A 112 9.81 -6.51 5.16
N ILE A 113 9.22 -5.35 4.87
CA ILE A 113 7.78 -5.10 4.91
C ILE A 113 7.37 -4.34 3.66
N ILE A 114 6.28 -4.76 3.02
CA ILE A 114 5.52 -3.93 2.09
C ILE A 114 4.17 -3.65 2.74
N TYR A 115 3.81 -2.38 2.91
CA TYR A 115 2.55 -1.98 3.51
C TYR A 115 1.67 -1.27 2.51
N ASP A 116 0.48 -1.79 2.28
CA ASP A 116 -0.52 -1.22 1.37
C ASP A 116 -1.82 -0.92 2.12
N TYR A 117 -2.30 0.31 1.96
CA TYR A 117 -3.65 0.71 2.30
C TYR A 117 -4.30 1.44 1.13
N GLY A 118 -5.18 0.73 0.43
CA GLY A 118 -6.00 1.27 -0.65
C GLY A 118 -5.34 1.31 -2.03
N THR A 119 -4.03 1.15 -2.16
CA THR A 119 -3.34 1.14 -3.45
C THR A 119 -3.80 -0.03 -4.32
N PHE A 120 -3.83 -1.24 -3.78
CA PHE A 120 -4.37 -2.40 -4.49
C PHE A 120 -5.80 -2.18 -4.99
N ASN A 121 -6.66 -1.59 -4.18
CA ASN A 121 -8.03 -1.28 -4.56
C ASN A 121 -8.14 -0.10 -5.55
N ALA A 122 -7.13 0.76 -5.60
CA ALA A 122 -7.04 1.85 -6.58
C ALA A 122 -6.59 1.36 -7.97
N ILE A 123 -5.83 0.26 -8.02
CA ILE A 123 -5.33 -0.32 -9.27
C ILE A 123 -6.48 -0.99 -10.04
N HIS A 124 -6.50 -0.75 -11.36
CA HIS A 124 -7.45 -1.43 -12.24
C HIS A 124 -7.32 -2.96 -12.12
N PRO A 125 -8.44 -3.72 -12.00
CA PRO A 125 -8.39 -5.17 -11.80
C PRO A 125 -7.51 -5.95 -12.79
N GLY A 126 -7.42 -5.47 -14.04
CA GLY A 126 -6.56 -6.08 -15.07
C GLY A 126 -5.04 -5.88 -14.86
N ARG A 127 -4.61 -5.12 -13.83
CA ARG A 127 -3.18 -4.94 -13.47
C ARG A 127 -2.85 -5.46 -12.07
N ARG A 128 -3.78 -6.10 -11.41
CA ARG A 128 -3.57 -6.60 -10.04
C ARG A 128 -2.53 -7.72 -9.95
N ASP A 129 -2.41 -8.54 -11.00
CA ASP A 129 -1.37 -9.57 -11.06
C ASP A 129 0.02 -8.92 -11.16
N GLU A 130 0.17 -7.90 -12.03
CA GLU A 130 1.40 -7.10 -12.14
C GLU A 130 1.77 -6.44 -10.81
N TYR A 131 0.77 -6.03 -10.02
CA TYR A 131 0.98 -5.47 -8.68
C TYR A 131 1.56 -6.52 -7.72
N PHE A 132 1.02 -7.73 -7.68
CA PHE A 132 1.56 -8.79 -6.84
C PHE A 132 2.96 -9.22 -7.30
N GLU A 133 3.23 -9.26 -8.61
CA GLU A 133 4.58 -9.49 -9.14
C GLU A 133 5.56 -8.39 -8.69
N MET A 134 5.13 -7.13 -8.67
CA MET A 134 5.93 -6.02 -8.13
C MET A 134 6.19 -6.22 -6.64
N CYS A 135 5.17 -6.52 -5.83
CA CYS A 135 5.36 -6.81 -4.41
C CYS A 135 6.33 -7.98 -4.19
N TYR A 136 6.15 -9.08 -4.91
CA TYR A 136 7.05 -10.25 -4.82
C TYR A 136 8.51 -9.88 -5.12
N ARG A 137 8.73 -9.12 -6.19
CA ARG A 137 10.06 -8.68 -6.62
C ARG A 137 10.73 -7.74 -5.62
N MET A 138 9.96 -6.87 -4.96
CA MET A 138 10.46 -5.87 -4.02
C MET A 138 10.56 -6.38 -2.57
N MET A 139 10.04 -7.55 -2.27
CA MET A 139 10.05 -8.14 -0.94
C MET A 139 11.24 -9.08 -0.73
N LYS A 140 11.88 -9.03 0.44
CA LYS A 140 12.87 -10.03 0.87
C LYS A 140 12.22 -11.41 0.98
N ASP A 141 13.01 -12.47 0.98
CA ASP A 141 12.47 -13.84 1.04
C ASP A 141 11.67 -14.09 2.33
N GLU A 142 12.16 -13.61 3.47
CA GLU A 142 11.44 -13.65 4.76
C GLU A 142 10.55 -12.42 5.00
N GLY A 143 10.33 -11.59 3.97
CA GLY A 143 9.54 -10.37 4.08
C GLY A 143 8.06 -10.63 4.31
N LEU A 144 7.35 -9.57 4.68
CA LEU A 144 5.91 -9.58 4.93
C LEU A 144 5.22 -8.54 4.07
N LEU A 145 4.26 -8.98 3.24
CA LEU A 145 3.34 -8.08 2.56
C LEU A 145 2.09 -7.93 3.45
N ILE A 146 1.83 -6.71 3.88
CA ILE A 146 0.70 -6.35 4.73
C ILE A 146 -0.25 -5.50 3.89
N ILE A 147 -1.42 -6.04 3.55
CA ILE A 147 -2.44 -5.30 2.81
C ILE A 147 -3.63 -5.06 3.73
N LEU A 148 -3.97 -3.80 3.95
CA LEU A 148 -5.24 -3.41 4.52
C LEU A 148 -6.27 -3.29 3.39
N MET A 149 -7.02 -4.37 3.18
CA MET A 149 -8.07 -4.43 2.17
C MET A 149 -9.21 -3.48 2.50
N SER A 150 -9.55 -2.59 1.56
CA SER A 150 -10.64 -1.63 1.70
C SER A 150 -11.10 -1.08 0.33
N PRO A 151 -12.32 -1.39 -0.14
CA PRO A 151 -13.29 -2.29 0.49
C PRO A 151 -13.06 -3.75 0.11
N LEU A 152 -13.24 -4.65 1.05
CA LEU A 152 -13.48 -6.06 0.77
C LEU A 152 -14.98 -6.21 0.45
N SER A 153 -15.32 -6.45 -0.80
CA SER A 153 -16.71 -6.40 -1.27
C SER A 153 -16.94 -7.28 -2.50
N ASN A 154 -18.09 -7.92 -2.55
CA ASN A 154 -18.58 -8.67 -3.72
C ASN A 154 -19.39 -7.80 -4.69
N ASP A 155 -19.48 -6.49 -4.47
CA ASP A 155 -20.27 -5.60 -5.32
C ASP A 155 -19.57 -5.32 -6.66
N SER A 156 -19.88 -6.11 -7.66
CA SER A 156 -19.36 -5.97 -9.03
C SER A 156 -19.82 -4.68 -9.74
N THR A 157 -20.73 -3.92 -9.15
CA THR A 157 -21.19 -2.64 -9.72
C THR A 157 -20.27 -1.49 -9.39
N MET A 158 -19.37 -1.64 -8.43
CA MET A 158 -18.35 -0.63 -8.10
C MET A 158 -17.38 -0.45 -9.25
N LYS A 159 -17.47 0.71 -9.91
CA LYS A 159 -16.64 1.02 -11.09
C LYS A 159 -15.24 1.55 -10.74
N GLY A 160 -14.96 1.79 -9.45
CA GLY A 160 -13.68 2.30 -8.95
C GLY A 160 -13.13 3.59 -9.58
N PRO A 161 -11.94 4.05 -9.18
CA PRO A 161 -11.32 3.67 -7.91
C PRO A 161 -12.08 4.19 -6.67
N PRO A 162 -12.11 3.45 -5.55
CA PRO A 162 -11.56 2.12 -5.39
C PRO A 162 -12.40 1.06 -6.13
N HIS A 163 -11.75 0.03 -6.65
CA HIS A 163 -12.41 -1.13 -7.25
C HIS A 163 -12.72 -2.16 -6.18
N ALA A 164 -13.91 -2.73 -6.23
CA ALA A 164 -14.28 -3.84 -5.37
C ALA A 164 -13.29 -5.00 -5.51
N THR A 165 -13.04 -5.69 -4.43
CA THR A 165 -12.24 -6.92 -4.39
C THR A 165 -12.98 -7.93 -3.55
N SER A 166 -13.36 -9.07 -4.14
CA SER A 166 -13.91 -10.18 -3.40
C SER A 166 -12.81 -11.03 -2.78
N GLU A 167 -13.15 -11.73 -1.70
CA GLU A 167 -12.23 -12.71 -1.11
C GLU A 167 -11.82 -13.78 -2.13
N GLY A 168 -12.76 -14.30 -2.91
CA GLY A 168 -12.47 -15.30 -3.93
C GLY A 168 -11.54 -14.80 -5.04
N GLU A 169 -11.69 -13.54 -5.48
CA GLU A 169 -10.76 -12.93 -6.43
C GLU A 169 -9.36 -12.85 -5.84
N LEU A 170 -9.25 -12.38 -4.59
CA LEU A 170 -7.96 -12.23 -3.92
C LEU A 170 -7.27 -13.57 -3.73
N MET A 171 -7.98 -14.58 -3.22
CA MET A 171 -7.46 -15.94 -3.05
C MET A 171 -6.93 -16.51 -4.37
N ALA A 172 -7.69 -16.35 -5.47
CA ALA A 172 -7.28 -16.85 -6.78
C ALA A 172 -6.01 -16.17 -7.32
N ARG A 173 -5.78 -14.88 -6.98
CA ARG A 173 -4.59 -14.15 -7.42
C ARG A 173 -3.36 -14.44 -6.56
N LEU A 174 -3.56 -14.82 -5.30
CA LEU A 174 -2.48 -15.15 -4.37
C LEU A 174 -1.97 -16.58 -4.58
N ASP A 175 -2.79 -17.46 -5.16
CA ASP A 175 -2.44 -18.87 -5.35
C ASP A 175 -1.12 -19.06 -6.10
N GLY A 176 -0.17 -19.75 -5.48
CA GLY A 176 1.17 -19.98 -6.00
C GLY A 176 2.12 -18.77 -5.99
N ILE A 177 1.68 -17.60 -5.53
CA ILE A 177 2.51 -16.38 -5.45
C ILE A 177 2.80 -16.03 -3.99
N PHE A 178 1.79 -16.07 -3.12
CA PHE A 178 1.91 -15.75 -1.70
C PHE A 178 1.11 -16.72 -0.84
N ASP A 179 1.67 -17.10 0.29
CA ASP A 179 0.97 -17.80 1.36
C ASP A 179 0.32 -16.78 2.30
N ILE A 180 -0.93 -17.04 2.69
CA ILE A 180 -1.64 -16.25 3.69
C ILE A 180 -1.17 -16.70 5.07
N VAL A 181 -0.47 -15.82 5.79
CA VAL A 181 0.01 -16.09 7.15
C VAL A 181 -1.09 -15.83 8.17
N GLU A 182 -1.80 -14.72 8.01
CA GLU A 182 -2.84 -14.31 8.95
C GLU A 182 -3.82 -13.36 8.28
N ARG A 183 -5.06 -13.37 8.79
CA ARG A 183 -6.11 -12.40 8.45
C ARG A 183 -6.61 -11.80 9.75
N ILE A 184 -6.64 -10.46 9.83
CA ILE A 184 -7.00 -9.74 11.05
C ILE A 184 -8.14 -8.78 10.74
N PRO A 185 -9.36 -9.03 11.26
CA PRO A 185 -10.47 -8.11 11.13
C PRO A 185 -10.15 -6.76 11.75
N VAL A 186 -10.53 -5.67 11.07
CA VAL A 186 -10.34 -4.31 11.57
C VAL A 186 -11.57 -3.88 12.37
N THR A 187 -11.32 -3.42 13.59
CA THR A 187 -12.36 -2.90 14.49
C THR A 187 -12.38 -1.36 14.59
N ASN A 188 -11.28 -0.70 14.18
CA ASN A 188 -11.10 0.74 14.25
C ASN A 188 -10.87 1.31 12.83
N SER A 189 -11.96 1.34 12.06
CA SER A 189 -11.97 1.84 10.69
C SER A 189 -12.19 3.35 10.62
N LEU A 190 -11.83 3.95 9.49
CA LEU A 190 -12.30 5.29 9.14
C LEU A 190 -13.83 5.28 8.95
N PRO A 191 -14.53 6.41 9.21
CA PRO A 191 -15.97 6.51 9.03
C PRO A 191 -16.43 6.05 7.64
N GLY A 192 -17.41 5.16 7.60
CA GLY A 192 -17.99 4.57 6.38
C GLY A 192 -17.26 3.33 5.86
N ARG A 193 -16.17 2.89 6.53
CA ARG A 193 -15.41 1.68 6.18
C ARG A 193 -15.60 0.55 7.19
N GLU A 194 -16.37 0.77 8.24
CA GLU A 194 -16.61 -0.19 9.31
C GLU A 194 -17.13 -1.52 8.77
N GLY A 195 -16.52 -2.62 9.20
CA GLY A 195 -16.86 -3.99 8.78
C GLY A 195 -16.50 -4.32 7.32
N LYS A 196 -15.77 -3.43 6.62
CA LYS A 196 -15.34 -3.62 5.22
C LYS A 196 -13.82 -3.66 5.07
N GLU A 197 -13.10 -3.69 6.16
CA GLU A 197 -11.65 -3.67 6.19
C GLU A 197 -11.10 -4.89 6.92
N GLU A 198 -10.04 -5.46 6.38
CA GLU A 198 -9.34 -6.59 6.95
C GLU A 198 -7.86 -6.52 6.57
N PHE A 199 -6.95 -6.78 7.50
CA PHE A 199 -5.55 -7.01 7.19
C PHE A 199 -5.33 -8.41 6.65
N TRP A 200 -4.57 -8.49 5.58
CA TRP A 200 -4.06 -9.72 5.01
C TRP A 200 -2.53 -9.68 5.10
N LEU A 201 -1.98 -10.61 5.87
CA LEU A 201 -0.54 -10.78 6.06
C LEU A 201 -0.07 -11.93 5.17
N LEU A 202 0.83 -11.63 4.25
CA LEU A 202 1.22 -12.52 3.18
C LEU A 202 2.74 -12.69 3.16
N LYS A 203 3.20 -13.91 2.91
CA LYS A 203 4.63 -14.24 2.72
C LYS A 203 4.85 -14.93 1.38
N LYS A 204 6.09 -14.90 0.91
CA LYS A 204 6.51 -15.78 -0.20
C LYS A 204 6.35 -17.23 0.24
N PRO A 205 5.93 -18.15 -0.66
CA PRO A 205 5.92 -19.58 -0.37
C PRO A 205 7.32 -20.03 0.05
N GLN A 206 7.38 -20.86 1.06
CA GLN A 206 8.63 -21.54 1.43
C GLN A 206 8.81 -22.77 0.52
N GLU A 207 10.02 -22.93 -0.04
CA GLU A 207 10.37 -24.10 -0.84
C GLU A 207 10.38 -25.40 -0.02
#